data_b60b0a9414475bc3e38a3a82987b1ab2
#
_entry.id   b60b0a9414475bc3e38a3a82987b1ab2
#
_cell.length_a   1.000
_cell.length_b   1.000
_cell.length_c   1.000
_cell.angle_alpha   90.00
_cell.angle_beta   90.00
_cell.angle_gamma   90.00
#
_symmetry.space_group_name_H-M   'P 1'
#
loop_
_entity.id
_entity.type
_entity.pdbx_description
1 polymer ?
#
loop_
_entity_poly.entity_id
_entity_poly.type
_entity_poly.pdbx_seq_one_letter_code
_entity_poly.pdbx_strand_id
1 'polypeptide(L)'
;MNNPYLLPALRLSPALMARLIERIDPALHDERLDPERFTLREVLAHLADWEPILRARIEQGVAQPGSSLVAYDEEERARSQRYAELSVEGSLRQWTAEREKTVAVVASIPRDEFEHIVLHPERGPMSVADLAGFIPNHDLYHLEQVSAYLPGATGSFDSVDRAH
;
A
#
# COMPACT_ATOMS: atom_id res chain seq x y z
N MET A 1 1.96 8.23 -19.40
CA MET A 1 2.25 8.90 -18.12
C MET A 1 3.64 9.52 -18.14
N ASN A 2 3.83 10.70 -17.54
CA ASN A 2 5.13 11.39 -17.52
C ASN A 2 5.57 11.71 -16.08
N ASN A 3 5.53 10.71 -15.20
CA ASN A 3 5.98 10.83 -13.81
C ASN A 3 7.32 10.08 -13.62
N PRO A 4 8.48 10.79 -13.69
CA PRO A 4 9.79 10.15 -13.58
C PRO A 4 10.07 9.59 -12.16
N TYR A 5 9.26 9.98 -11.17
CA TYR A 5 9.43 9.58 -9.78
C TYR A 5 8.61 8.34 -9.39
N LEU A 6 7.70 7.86 -10.25
CA LEU A 6 6.83 6.73 -9.89
C LEU A 6 7.62 5.46 -9.58
N LEU A 7 8.45 5.00 -10.52
CA LEU A 7 9.25 3.79 -10.30
C LEU A 7 10.25 3.93 -9.14
N PRO A 8 10.98 5.06 -8.99
CA PRO A 8 11.76 5.31 -7.79
C PRO A 8 10.94 5.23 -6.50
N ALA A 9 9.76 5.86 -6.43
CA ALA A 9 8.92 5.85 -5.22
C ALA A 9 8.49 4.41 -4.87
N LEU A 10 7.99 3.65 -5.85
CA LEU A 10 7.61 2.24 -5.66
C LEU A 10 8.76 1.39 -5.07
N ARG A 11 9.99 1.60 -5.53
CA ARG A 11 11.17 0.85 -5.05
C ARG A 11 11.62 1.29 -3.65
N LEU A 12 11.43 2.57 -3.30
CA LEU A 12 11.94 3.12 -2.05
C LEU A 12 11.06 2.81 -0.85
N SER A 13 9.74 2.68 -1.01
CA SER A 13 8.80 2.51 0.11
C SER A 13 9.12 1.29 0.99
N PRO A 14 9.33 0.06 0.46
CA PRO A 14 9.67 -1.08 1.31
C PRO A 14 11.02 -0.92 2.02
N ALA A 15 12.01 -0.33 1.36
CA ALA A 15 13.33 -0.09 1.96
C ALA A 15 13.26 0.96 3.08
N LEU A 16 12.41 1.98 2.94
CA LEU A 16 12.17 2.98 3.98
C LEU A 16 11.43 2.35 5.17
N MET A 17 10.41 1.55 4.91
CA MET A 17 9.68 0.81 5.94
C MET A 17 10.61 -0.10 6.75
N ALA A 18 11.49 -0.85 6.09
CA ALA A 18 12.48 -1.69 6.75
C ALA A 18 13.35 -0.89 7.74
N ARG A 19 13.85 0.29 7.31
CA ARG A 19 14.66 1.18 8.17
C ARG A 19 13.87 1.74 9.37
N LEU A 20 12.57 1.99 9.23
CA LEU A 20 11.72 2.41 10.35
C LEU A 20 11.59 1.27 11.36
N ILE A 21 11.24 0.06 10.89
CA ILE A 21 11.03 -1.11 11.74
C ILE A 21 12.29 -1.47 12.54
N GLU A 22 13.48 -1.37 11.94
CA GLU A 22 14.76 -1.61 12.63
C GLU A 22 14.98 -0.70 13.86
N ARG A 23 14.26 0.42 13.95
CA ARG A 23 14.38 1.42 15.02
C ARG A 23 13.25 1.37 16.03
N ILE A 24 12.24 0.54 15.80
CA ILE A 24 11.05 0.39 16.64
C ILE A 24 11.25 -0.81 17.55
N ASP A 25 10.94 -0.66 18.84
CA ASP A 25 10.97 -1.76 19.79
C ASP A 25 9.93 -2.84 19.36
N PRO A 26 10.35 -4.11 19.17
CA PRO A 26 9.42 -5.18 18.83
C PRO A 26 8.25 -5.36 19.81
N ALA A 27 8.41 -4.95 21.08
CA ALA A 27 7.32 -4.96 22.05
C ALA A 27 6.15 -4.05 21.67
N LEU A 28 6.38 -3.04 20.80
CA LEU A 28 5.37 -2.11 20.34
C LEU A 28 4.61 -2.58 19.11
N HIS A 29 5.00 -3.69 18.47
CA HIS A 29 4.40 -4.11 17.20
C HIS A 29 2.90 -4.38 17.29
N ASP A 30 2.40 -4.74 18.47
CA ASP A 30 1.00 -5.05 18.76
C ASP A 30 0.28 -3.93 19.52
N GLU A 31 1.00 -2.85 19.86
CA GLU A 31 0.40 -1.69 20.49
C GLU A 31 -0.47 -0.92 19.48
N ARG A 32 -1.69 -0.59 19.89
CA ARG A 32 -2.64 0.19 19.08
C ARG A 32 -2.57 1.65 19.52
N LEU A 33 -1.73 2.43 18.85
CA LEU A 33 -1.53 3.85 19.15
C LEU A 33 -2.74 4.73 18.78
N ASP A 34 -3.48 4.33 17.76
CA ASP A 34 -4.73 4.96 17.33
C ASP A 34 -5.82 3.87 17.27
N PRO A 35 -6.94 4.00 18.03
CA PRO A 35 -7.99 2.97 18.08
C PRO A 35 -8.67 2.70 16.73
N GLU A 36 -8.62 3.64 15.78
CA GLU A 36 -9.25 3.52 14.46
C GLU A 36 -8.27 3.07 13.36
N ARG A 37 -7.01 2.83 13.71
CA ARG A 37 -5.98 2.41 12.75
C ARG A 37 -5.39 1.04 13.12
N PHE A 38 -4.81 0.38 12.15
CA PHE A 38 -4.08 -0.88 12.33
C PHE A 38 -2.89 -0.72 13.29
N THR A 39 -2.53 -1.79 14.01
CA THR A 39 -1.24 -1.91 14.68
C THR A 39 -0.12 -1.98 13.64
N LEU A 40 1.14 -1.79 14.05
CA LEU A 40 2.29 -1.93 13.15
C LEU A 40 2.30 -3.31 12.46
N ARG A 41 2.03 -4.38 13.20
CA ARG A 41 1.91 -5.75 12.66
C ARG A 41 0.86 -5.83 11.56
N GLU A 42 -0.34 -5.33 11.85
CA GLU A 42 -1.46 -5.34 10.91
C GLU A 42 -1.17 -4.49 9.66
N VAL A 43 -0.45 -3.36 9.80
CA VAL A 43 0.00 -2.53 8.66
C VAL A 43 0.89 -3.32 7.72
N LEU A 44 1.88 -4.05 8.24
CA LEU A 44 2.79 -4.85 7.39
C LEU A 44 2.04 -5.98 6.69
N ALA A 45 1.13 -6.63 7.41
CA ALA A 45 0.27 -7.67 6.85
C ALA A 45 -0.64 -7.11 5.73
N HIS A 46 -1.25 -5.95 5.98
CA HIS A 46 -2.07 -5.22 5.02
C HIS A 46 -1.29 -4.89 3.74
N LEU A 47 -0.14 -4.26 3.86
CA LEU A 47 0.70 -3.92 2.70
C LEU A 47 1.08 -5.15 1.87
N ALA A 48 1.43 -6.26 2.54
CA ALA A 48 1.79 -7.51 1.88
C ALA A 48 0.60 -8.16 1.13
N ASP A 49 -0.59 -8.11 1.73
CA ASP A 49 -1.81 -8.71 1.18
C ASP A 49 -2.42 -7.87 0.06
N TRP A 50 -2.35 -6.53 0.17
CA TRP A 50 -2.92 -5.63 -0.82
C TRP A 50 -2.04 -5.40 -2.04
N GLU A 51 -0.74 -5.58 -1.95
CA GLU A 51 0.18 -5.36 -3.09
C GLU A 51 -0.21 -6.17 -4.34
N PRO A 52 -0.47 -7.49 -4.27
CA PRO A 52 -0.93 -8.25 -5.43
C PRO A 52 -2.31 -7.81 -5.95
N ILE A 53 -3.20 -7.32 -5.08
CA ILE A 53 -4.52 -6.80 -5.48
C ILE A 53 -4.34 -5.51 -6.29
N LEU A 54 -3.53 -4.58 -5.78
CA LEU A 54 -3.26 -3.30 -6.46
C LEU A 54 -2.58 -3.53 -7.81
N ARG A 55 -1.63 -4.46 -7.88
CA ARG A 55 -1.01 -4.89 -9.16
C ARG A 55 -2.03 -5.47 -10.12
N ALA A 56 -2.90 -6.38 -9.67
CA ALA A 56 -3.92 -7.00 -10.51
C ALA A 56 -4.92 -5.96 -11.07
N ARG A 57 -5.22 -4.90 -10.33
CA ARG A 57 -6.05 -3.78 -10.81
C ARG A 57 -5.36 -3.02 -11.95
N ILE A 58 -4.06 -2.81 -11.86
CA ILE A 58 -3.26 -2.20 -12.95
C ILE A 58 -3.28 -3.11 -14.19
N GLU A 59 -2.98 -4.39 -14.02
CA GLU A 59 -2.98 -5.39 -15.10
C GLU A 59 -4.36 -5.48 -15.77
N GLN A 60 -5.45 -5.45 -14.97
CA GLN A 60 -6.81 -5.42 -15.48
C GLN A 60 -7.08 -4.14 -16.30
N GLY A 61 -6.63 -2.98 -15.82
CA GLY A 61 -6.79 -1.71 -16.53
C GLY A 61 -6.08 -1.70 -17.89
N VAL A 62 -4.91 -2.30 -17.97
CA VAL A 62 -4.16 -2.47 -19.22
C VAL A 62 -4.90 -3.45 -20.16
N ALA A 63 -5.29 -4.61 -19.67
CA ALA A 63 -5.84 -5.69 -20.49
C ALA A 63 -7.32 -5.49 -20.89
N GLN A 64 -8.10 -4.79 -20.05
CA GLN A 64 -9.55 -4.67 -20.19
C GLN A 64 -10.04 -3.23 -19.87
N PRO A 65 -9.69 -2.23 -20.70
CA PRO A 65 -10.17 -0.87 -20.50
C PRO A 65 -11.70 -0.80 -20.45
N GLY A 66 -12.23 0.02 -19.55
CA GLY A 66 -13.67 0.19 -19.30
C GLY A 66 -14.28 -0.85 -18.34
N SER A 67 -13.51 -1.85 -17.90
CA SER A 67 -14.01 -2.86 -16.96
C SER A 67 -14.17 -2.29 -15.54
N SER A 68 -15.02 -2.94 -14.72
CA SER A 68 -15.20 -2.61 -13.31
C SER A 68 -14.24 -3.40 -12.44
N LEU A 69 -13.62 -2.72 -11.47
CA LEU A 69 -12.79 -3.36 -10.45
C LEU A 69 -13.64 -3.97 -9.34
N VAL A 70 -13.12 -5.03 -8.72
CA VAL A 70 -13.76 -5.66 -7.57
C VAL A 70 -13.57 -4.80 -6.32
N ALA A 71 -14.67 -4.60 -5.56
CA ALA A 71 -14.63 -4.01 -4.23
C ALA A 71 -14.11 -5.04 -3.21
N TYR A 72 -13.40 -4.57 -2.21
CA TYR A 72 -12.97 -5.36 -1.06
C TYR A 72 -13.27 -4.60 0.21
N ASP A 73 -13.83 -5.29 1.20
CA ASP A 73 -13.93 -4.79 2.56
C ASP A 73 -12.60 -5.00 3.27
N GLU A 74 -11.95 -3.92 3.65
CA GLU A 74 -10.61 -3.93 4.24
C GLU A 74 -10.61 -4.58 5.63
N GLU A 75 -11.62 -4.29 6.46
CA GLU A 75 -11.73 -4.88 7.79
C GLU A 75 -12.04 -6.37 7.75
N GLU A 76 -12.97 -6.78 6.87
CA GLU A 76 -13.27 -8.19 6.67
C GLU A 76 -12.05 -8.94 6.17
N ARG A 77 -11.27 -8.31 5.27
CA ARG A 77 -10.04 -8.89 4.76
C ARG A 77 -9.00 -9.04 5.85
N ALA A 78 -8.79 -8.01 6.68
CA ALA A 78 -7.87 -8.07 7.82
C ALA A 78 -8.21 -9.21 8.79
N ARG A 79 -9.50 -9.41 9.07
CA ARG A 79 -9.99 -10.52 9.91
C ARG A 79 -9.78 -11.88 9.24
N SER A 80 -10.22 -12.05 8.00
CA SER A 80 -10.16 -13.33 7.28
C SER A 80 -8.72 -13.78 6.98
N GLN A 81 -7.82 -12.85 6.71
CA GLN A 81 -6.40 -13.10 6.50
C GLN A 81 -5.57 -13.10 7.81
N ARG A 82 -6.23 -12.83 8.96
CA ARG A 82 -5.63 -12.91 10.30
C ARG A 82 -4.38 -12.02 10.45
N TYR A 83 -4.45 -10.76 10.03
CA TYR A 83 -3.31 -9.85 10.02
C TYR A 83 -2.59 -9.76 11.37
N ALA A 84 -3.33 -9.78 12.48
CA ALA A 84 -2.79 -9.71 13.84
C ALA A 84 -1.88 -10.91 14.24
N GLU A 85 -1.90 -11.98 13.45
CA GLU A 85 -1.13 -13.19 13.75
C GLU A 85 0.09 -13.38 12.84
N LEU A 86 0.23 -12.52 11.81
CA LEU A 86 1.31 -12.62 10.84
C LEU A 86 2.61 -12.01 11.39
N SER A 87 3.76 -12.57 11.01
CA SER A 87 5.05 -12.05 11.43
C SER A 87 5.38 -10.75 10.70
N VAL A 88 5.80 -9.71 11.42
CA VAL A 88 6.20 -8.41 10.87
C VAL A 88 7.30 -8.58 9.81
N GLU A 89 8.34 -9.36 10.11
CA GLU A 89 9.45 -9.63 9.20
C GLU A 89 9.00 -10.48 8.00
N GLY A 90 8.07 -11.42 8.22
CA GLY A 90 7.48 -12.24 7.16
C GLY A 90 6.68 -11.39 6.19
N SER A 91 5.82 -10.53 6.70
CA SER A 91 5.01 -9.60 5.92
C SER A 91 5.86 -8.59 5.15
N LEU A 92 6.90 -8.02 5.79
CA LEU A 92 7.84 -7.12 5.11
C LEU A 92 8.56 -7.81 3.94
N ARG A 93 9.04 -9.04 4.12
CA ARG A 93 9.67 -9.81 3.03
C ARG A 93 8.68 -10.09 1.91
N GLN A 94 7.46 -10.50 2.24
CA GLN A 94 6.41 -10.76 1.27
C GLN A 94 6.07 -9.51 0.48
N TRP A 95 5.82 -8.37 1.17
CA TRP A 95 5.53 -7.11 0.52
C TRP A 95 6.66 -6.68 -0.42
N THR A 96 7.92 -6.76 0.02
CA THR A 96 9.08 -6.44 -0.81
C THR A 96 9.11 -7.29 -2.09
N ALA A 97 8.90 -8.59 -1.96
CA ALA A 97 8.91 -9.50 -3.11
C ALA A 97 7.74 -9.24 -4.09
N GLU A 98 6.54 -8.95 -3.57
CA GLU A 98 5.39 -8.59 -4.40
C GLU A 98 5.58 -7.21 -5.06
N ARG A 99 6.19 -6.24 -4.38
CA ARG A 99 6.53 -4.94 -4.91
C ARG A 99 7.50 -5.01 -6.11
N GLU A 100 8.47 -5.92 -6.09
CA GLU A 100 9.34 -6.14 -7.24
C GLU A 100 8.55 -6.55 -8.49
N LYS A 101 7.54 -7.39 -8.32
CA LYS A 101 6.63 -7.77 -9.42
C LYS A 101 5.81 -6.57 -9.90
N THR A 102 5.26 -5.77 -8.99
CA THR A 102 4.52 -4.53 -9.33
C THR A 102 5.40 -3.56 -10.11
N VAL A 103 6.64 -3.35 -9.67
CA VAL A 103 7.61 -2.50 -10.38
C VAL A 103 7.87 -3.03 -11.79
N ALA A 104 8.01 -4.34 -11.96
CA ALA A 104 8.22 -4.96 -13.28
C ALA A 104 7.01 -4.73 -14.19
N VAL A 105 5.79 -4.93 -13.68
CA VAL A 105 4.55 -4.66 -14.43
C VAL A 105 4.49 -3.20 -14.85
N VAL A 106 4.58 -2.26 -13.90
CA VAL A 106 4.49 -0.81 -14.19
C VAL A 106 5.57 -0.35 -15.18
N ALA A 107 6.78 -0.89 -15.07
CA ALA A 107 7.87 -0.57 -16.00
C ALA A 107 7.64 -1.09 -17.43
N SER A 108 6.82 -2.11 -17.60
CA SER A 108 6.53 -2.73 -18.90
C SER A 108 5.35 -2.11 -19.65
N ILE A 109 4.53 -1.27 -18.99
CA ILE A 109 3.32 -0.68 -19.57
C ILE A 109 3.71 0.34 -20.67
N PRO A 110 3.20 0.19 -21.90
CA PRO A 110 3.32 1.19 -22.96
C PRO A 110 2.74 2.54 -22.51
N ARG A 111 3.35 3.63 -22.98
CA ARG A 111 3.01 4.98 -22.50
C ARG A 111 1.54 5.37 -22.70
N ASP A 112 0.95 4.98 -23.79
CA ASP A 112 -0.44 5.22 -24.16
C ASP A 112 -1.43 4.41 -23.33
N GLU A 113 -1.06 3.21 -22.88
CA GLU A 113 -1.90 2.36 -22.04
C GLU A 113 -2.10 2.92 -20.62
N PHE A 114 -1.25 3.83 -20.16
CA PHE A 114 -1.47 4.56 -18.90
C PHE A 114 -2.75 5.41 -18.89
N GLU A 115 -3.29 5.77 -20.06
CA GLU A 115 -4.53 6.52 -20.23
C GLU A 115 -5.79 5.62 -20.20
N HIS A 116 -5.65 4.30 -20.23
CA HIS A 116 -6.77 3.36 -20.13
C HIS A 116 -7.53 3.58 -18.83
N ILE A 117 -8.87 3.60 -18.90
CA ILE A 117 -9.76 3.85 -17.75
C ILE A 117 -10.39 2.53 -17.29
N VAL A 118 -10.52 2.37 -15.98
CA VAL A 118 -11.36 1.36 -15.31
C VAL A 118 -12.33 2.03 -14.35
N LEU A 119 -13.34 1.31 -13.90
CA LEU A 119 -14.35 1.81 -12.97
C LEU A 119 -14.04 1.24 -11.57
N HIS A 120 -13.50 2.10 -10.68
CA HIS A 120 -13.33 1.75 -9.27
C HIS A 120 -14.68 1.86 -8.56
N PRO A 121 -15.08 0.87 -7.74
CA PRO A 121 -16.41 0.84 -7.13
C PRO A 121 -16.73 2.04 -6.24
N GLU A 122 -15.73 2.61 -5.59
CA GLU A 122 -15.88 3.72 -4.65
C GLU A 122 -15.41 5.07 -5.21
N ARG A 123 -14.43 5.05 -6.13
CA ARG A 123 -13.76 6.26 -6.64
C ARG A 123 -14.20 6.66 -8.05
N GLY A 124 -15.05 5.84 -8.69
CA GLY A 124 -15.48 6.06 -10.08
C GLY A 124 -14.37 5.77 -11.10
N PRO A 125 -14.35 6.49 -12.25
CA PRO A 125 -13.35 6.27 -13.29
C PRO A 125 -11.93 6.60 -12.80
N MET A 126 -11.00 5.66 -12.98
CA MET A 126 -9.57 5.82 -12.70
C MET A 126 -8.76 5.35 -13.90
N SER A 127 -7.72 6.09 -14.25
CA SER A 127 -6.76 5.67 -15.25
C SER A 127 -5.76 4.65 -14.66
N VAL A 128 -5.10 3.89 -15.54
CA VAL A 128 -3.97 3.04 -15.15
C VAL A 128 -2.88 3.88 -14.47
N ALA A 129 -2.70 5.14 -14.91
CA ALA A 129 -1.78 6.09 -14.26
C ALA A 129 -2.20 6.40 -12.82
N ASP A 130 -3.51 6.60 -12.56
CA ASP A 130 -4.04 6.85 -11.21
C ASP A 130 -3.86 5.62 -10.33
N LEU A 131 -4.15 4.42 -10.84
CA LEU A 131 -3.94 3.18 -10.11
C LEU A 131 -2.48 2.97 -9.72
N ALA A 132 -1.54 3.20 -10.65
CA ALA A 132 -0.12 3.08 -10.38
C ALA A 132 0.38 4.15 -9.40
N GLY A 133 -0.14 5.39 -9.51
CA GLY A 133 0.18 6.50 -8.62
C GLY A 133 -0.44 6.37 -7.24
N PHE A 134 -1.54 5.63 -7.11
CA PHE A 134 -2.17 5.34 -5.82
C PHE A 134 -1.23 4.58 -4.88
N ILE A 135 -0.47 3.60 -5.39
CA ILE A 135 0.38 2.73 -4.57
C ILE A 135 1.38 3.51 -3.70
N PRO A 136 2.25 4.40 -4.23
CA PRO A 136 3.19 5.12 -3.39
C PRO A 136 2.50 6.12 -2.42
N ASN A 137 1.32 6.63 -2.75
CA ASN A 137 0.56 7.47 -1.82
C ASN A 137 -0.02 6.65 -0.67
N HIS A 138 -0.52 5.45 -0.94
CA HIS A 138 -0.95 4.48 0.06
C HIS A 138 0.21 4.05 0.97
N ASP A 139 1.39 3.78 0.38
CA ASP A 139 2.60 3.50 1.15
C ASP A 139 2.97 4.66 2.09
N LEU A 140 2.91 5.89 1.59
CA LEU A 140 3.23 7.08 2.39
C LEU A 140 2.31 7.23 3.60
N TYR A 141 1.00 6.95 3.43
CA TYR A 141 0.03 6.94 4.52
C TYR A 141 0.43 5.95 5.63
N HIS A 142 0.86 4.74 5.25
CA HIS A 142 1.30 3.73 6.21
C HIS A 142 2.70 3.98 6.77
N LEU A 143 3.61 4.58 6.00
CA LEU A 143 4.91 5.03 6.50
C LEU A 143 4.74 6.09 7.60
N GLU A 144 3.82 7.03 7.42
CA GLU A 144 3.45 8.00 8.46
C GLU A 144 2.95 7.27 9.72
N GLN A 145 1.98 6.37 9.56
CA GLN A 145 1.43 5.59 10.67
C GLN A 145 2.51 4.84 11.46
N VAL A 146 3.41 4.15 10.75
CA VAL A 146 4.52 3.40 11.39
C VAL A 146 5.54 4.33 12.03
N SER A 147 5.75 5.54 11.50
CA SER A 147 6.67 6.51 12.08
C SER A 147 6.25 6.96 13.50
N ALA A 148 4.97 6.85 13.84
CA ALA A 148 4.46 7.17 15.18
C ALA A 148 5.00 6.23 16.29
N TYR A 149 5.50 5.06 15.92
CA TYR A 149 6.12 4.09 16.85
C TYR A 149 7.60 4.37 17.13
N LEU A 150 8.21 5.35 16.45
CA LEU A 150 9.63 5.68 16.66
C LEU A 150 9.87 6.29 18.04
N PRO A 151 11.03 6.05 18.66
CA PRO A 151 11.40 6.71 19.93
C PRO A 151 11.33 8.24 19.81
N GLY A 152 10.57 8.87 20.71
CA GLY A 152 10.41 10.33 20.74
C GLY A 152 9.40 10.88 19.76
N ALA A 153 8.67 10.06 19.02
CA ALA A 153 7.52 10.51 18.25
C ALA A 153 6.42 11.06 19.18
N THR A 154 5.78 12.15 18.78
CA THR A 154 4.76 12.85 19.58
C THR A 154 3.32 12.47 19.15
N GLY A 155 3.10 11.22 18.78
CA GLY A 155 1.80 10.72 18.33
C GLY A 155 1.64 10.73 16.80
N SER A 156 0.53 10.17 16.32
CA SER A 156 0.13 10.27 14.91
C SER A 156 -0.26 11.70 14.57
N PHE A 157 -0.10 12.09 13.31
CA PHE A 157 -0.61 13.38 12.84
C PHE A 157 -2.15 13.36 12.86
N ASP A 158 -2.75 13.84 13.94
CA ASP A 158 -4.21 14.00 14.08
C ASP A 158 -4.84 14.92 13.04
N SER A 159 -4.01 15.59 12.24
CA SER A 159 -4.42 16.62 11.30
C SER A 159 -4.42 16.20 9.83
N VAL A 160 -4.02 14.98 9.50
CA VAL A 160 -4.26 14.48 8.14
C VAL A 160 -5.74 14.17 8.07
N ASP A 161 -6.46 15.15 7.54
CA ASP A 161 -7.89 15.06 7.29
C ASP A 161 -8.21 13.68 6.69
N ARG A 162 -9.05 12.91 7.36
CA ARG A 162 -9.50 11.58 6.93
C ARG A 162 -10.45 11.73 5.74
N ALA A 163 -10.06 12.59 4.78
CA ALA A 163 -10.78 12.78 3.53
C ALA A 163 -10.68 11.49 2.69
N HIS A 164 -11.67 10.67 2.83
CA HIS A 164 -11.94 9.47 2.04
C HIS A 164 -12.71 9.79 0.78
#